data_fe7ea15877cfa82feb2cba25cfee9504
#
_entry.id   fe7ea15877cfa82feb2cba25cfee9504
#
_cell.length_a   1.000
_cell.length_b   1.000
_cell.length_c   1.000
_cell.angle_alpha   90.00
_cell.angle_beta   90.00
_cell.angle_gamma   90.00
#
_symmetry.space_group_name_H-M   'P 1'
#
loop_
_entity.id
_entity.type
_entity.pdbx_description
1 polymer ?
#
loop_
_entity_poly.entity_id
_entity_poly.type
_entity_poly.pdbx_seq_one_letter_code
_entity_poly.pdbx_strand_id
1 'polypeptide(L)'
;MHGTSDPTPPPPPGNDPTGLQSFAVLLRRMNSEFNRISHEFAQSQGLHLTDMQALVALLDADPDEGPMTPGRLRRQLDLTSGAVTACLDRLEKAGHIRRVRAEDDRRVVHLHYEEAAKSIARDYFRPLARGTEAARAGFRPDELMVVARFLTELNGELATLRSDSPRR
;
A
#
# COMPACT_ATOMS: atom_id res chain seq x y z
N MET A 1 3.67 -18.41 -35.93
CA MET A 1 4.56 -18.18 -34.75
C MET A 1 4.78 -16.68 -34.67
N HIS A 2 3.95 -15.97 -33.94
CA HIS A 2 4.14 -14.53 -33.66
C HIS A 2 4.84 -14.44 -32.32
N GLY A 3 6.14 -14.12 -32.38
CA GLY A 3 6.93 -13.79 -31.21
C GLY A 3 6.39 -12.47 -30.62
N THR A 4 5.71 -12.56 -29.50
CA THR A 4 5.44 -11.44 -28.63
C THR A 4 6.79 -10.98 -28.06
N SER A 5 7.39 -9.97 -28.68
CA SER A 5 8.51 -9.24 -28.08
C SER A 5 7.99 -8.60 -26.80
N ASP A 6 8.47 -9.11 -25.68
CA ASP A 6 8.23 -8.53 -24.37
C ASP A 6 8.75 -7.07 -24.41
N PRO A 7 7.96 -6.06 -24.05
CA PRO A 7 8.37 -4.67 -24.16
C PRO A 7 9.55 -4.45 -23.20
N THR A 8 10.73 -4.24 -23.77
CA THR A 8 11.91 -3.84 -22.99
C THR A 8 11.56 -2.57 -22.20
N PRO A 9 11.75 -2.57 -20.88
CA PRO A 9 11.47 -1.38 -20.08
C PRO A 9 12.30 -0.20 -20.58
N PRO A 10 11.74 1.01 -20.65
CA PRO A 10 12.46 2.19 -21.11
C PRO A 10 13.70 2.42 -20.22
N PRO A 11 14.84 2.78 -20.80
CA PRO A 11 16.06 3.01 -20.05
C PRO A 11 15.86 4.08 -18.97
N PRO A 12 16.58 4.03 -17.85
CA PRO A 12 16.53 5.09 -16.84
C PRO A 12 16.97 6.43 -17.47
N PRO A 13 16.32 7.53 -17.15
CA PRO A 13 16.70 8.83 -17.68
C PRO A 13 18.01 9.31 -17.06
N GLY A 14 18.94 9.73 -17.89
CA GLY A 14 20.23 10.26 -17.49
C GLY A 14 21.40 9.32 -17.77
N ASN A 15 22.62 9.89 -17.78
CA ASN A 15 23.86 9.15 -18.04
C ASN A 15 24.34 8.33 -16.81
N ASP A 16 23.70 8.49 -15.65
CA ASP A 16 24.02 7.78 -14.41
C ASP A 16 22.80 6.98 -13.93
N PRO A 17 22.76 5.66 -14.15
CA PRO A 17 21.63 4.82 -13.73
C PRO A 17 21.52 4.73 -12.19
N THR A 18 22.56 5.04 -11.43
CA THR A 18 22.60 5.01 -9.97
C THR A 18 22.39 6.40 -9.35
N GLY A 19 22.30 7.43 -10.16
CA GLY A 19 22.12 8.80 -9.70
C GLY A 19 20.73 9.08 -9.17
N LEU A 20 20.63 10.07 -8.27
CA LEU A 20 19.39 10.48 -7.63
C LEU A 20 18.25 10.75 -8.63
N GLN A 21 18.57 11.37 -9.78
CA GLN A 21 17.55 11.68 -10.79
C GLN A 21 16.94 10.42 -11.40
N SER A 22 17.75 9.38 -11.67
CA SER A 22 17.28 8.09 -12.19
C SER A 22 16.35 7.41 -11.18
N PHE A 23 16.74 7.37 -9.92
CA PHE A 23 15.89 6.86 -8.84
C PHE A 23 14.59 7.65 -8.72
N ALA A 24 14.64 8.98 -8.72
CA ALA A 24 13.46 9.82 -8.62
C ALA A 24 12.45 9.56 -9.75
N VAL A 25 12.93 9.33 -10.98
CA VAL A 25 12.04 9.00 -12.11
C VAL A 25 11.46 7.60 -11.97
N LEU A 26 12.28 6.59 -11.62
CA LEU A 26 11.80 5.22 -11.44
C LEU A 26 10.77 5.11 -10.32
N LEU A 27 11.01 5.76 -9.18
CA LEU A 27 10.06 5.83 -8.07
C LEU A 27 8.76 6.52 -8.44
N ARG A 28 8.80 7.64 -9.19
CA ARG A 28 7.59 8.30 -9.68
C ARG A 28 6.80 7.42 -10.64
N ARG A 29 7.46 6.74 -11.57
CA ARG A 29 6.81 5.80 -12.50
C ARG A 29 6.13 4.67 -11.76
N MET A 30 6.85 4.03 -10.83
CA MET A 30 6.33 2.97 -9.98
C MET A 30 5.12 3.44 -9.17
N ASN A 31 5.22 4.59 -8.51
CA ASN A 31 4.10 5.18 -7.75
C ASN A 31 2.89 5.47 -8.65
N SER A 32 3.11 5.97 -9.88
CA SER A 32 2.04 6.23 -10.83
C SER A 32 1.29 4.94 -11.21
N GLU A 33 2.02 3.85 -11.48
CA GLU A 33 1.40 2.56 -11.81
C GLU A 33 0.65 1.96 -10.62
N PHE A 34 1.22 1.99 -9.42
CA PHE A 34 0.52 1.54 -8.21
C PHE A 34 -0.74 2.34 -7.93
N ASN A 35 -0.69 3.66 -8.08
CA ASN A 35 -1.87 4.51 -7.92
C ASN A 35 -2.95 4.20 -8.95
N ARG A 36 -2.58 3.95 -10.22
CA ARG A 36 -3.53 3.56 -11.28
C ARG A 36 -4.22 2.24 -10.93
N ILE A 37 -3.45 1.20 -10.59
CA ILE A 37 -3.99 -0.11 -10.22
C ILE A 37 -4.91 -0.01 -8.98
N SER A 38 -4.48 0.73 -7.97
CA SER A 38 -5.28 0.95 -6.76
C SER A 38 -6.58 1.71 -7.04
N HIS A 39 -6.55 2.68 -7.95
CA HIS A 39 -7.72 3.43 -8.36
C HIS A 39 -8.72 2.56 -9.13
N GLU A 40 -8.25 1.75 -10.07
CA GLU A 40 -9.07 0.80 -10.81
C GLU A 40 -9.74 -0.23 -9.87
N PHE A 41 -9.00 -0.75 -8.90
CA PHE A 41 -9.56 -1.62 -7.87
C PHE A 41 -10.62 -0.92 -7.04
N ALA A 42 -10.33 0.27 -6.53
CA ALA A 42 -11.28 1.06 -5.75
C ALA A 42 -12.59 1.27 -6.54
N GLN A 43 -12.50 1.67 -7.81
CA GLN A 43 -13.68 1.83 -8.67
C GLN A 43 -14.46 0.52 -8.84
N SER A 44 -13.77 -0.61 -9.04
CA SER A 44 -14.41 -1.93 -9.21
C SER A 44 -15.17 -2.37 -7.96
N GLN A 45 -14.77 -1.92 -6.79
CA GLN A 45 -15.39 -2.21 -5.49
C GLN A 45 -16.31 -1.09 -4.99
N GLY A 46 -16.49 0.01 -5.74
CA GLY A 46 -17.27 1.16 -5.30
C GLY A 46 -16.66 1.90 -4.11
N LEU A 47 -15.34 1.86 -3.97
CA LEU A 47 -14.58 2.46 -2.89
C LEU A 47 -13.96 3.79 -3.30
N HIS A 48 -13.69 4.65 -2.31
CA HIS A 48 -12.87 5.85 -2.46
C HIS A 48 -11.38 5.54 -2.27
N LEU A 49 -10.50 6.42 -2.76
CA LEU A 49 -9.06 6.26 -2.55
C LEU A 49 -8.67 6.22 -1.07
N THR A 50 -9.35 7.01 -0.24
CA THR A 50 -9.13 6.99 1.22
C THR A 50 -9.50 5.64 1.84
N ASP A 51 -10.52 4.97 1.30
CA ASP A 51 -10.92 3.63 1.76
C ASP A 51 -9.83 2.61 1.41
N MET A 52 -9.21 2.73 0.22
CA MET A 52 -8.05 1.90 -0.17
C MET A 52 -6.86 2.13 0.75
N GLN A 53 -6.54 3.39 1.07
CA GLN A 53 -5.46 3.70 2.01
C GLN A 53 -5.72 3.09 3.39
N ALA A 54 -6.98 3.10 3.85
CA ALA A 54 -7.37 2.47 5.10
C ALA A 54 -7.20 0.94 5.06
N LEU A 55 -7.58 0.28 3.96
CA LEU A 55 -7.38 -1.16 3.79
C LEU A 55 -5.90 -1.55 3.75
N VAL A 56 -5.06 -0.78 3.06
CA VAL A 56 -3.60 -0.99 3.05
C VAL A 56 -3.04 -0.81 4.47
N ALA A 57 -3.45 0.24 5.20
CA ALA A 57 -3.00 0.46 6.57
C ALA A 57 -3.40 -0.68 7.52
N LEU A 58 -4.56 -1.33 7.27
CA LEU A 58 -4.96 -2.52 8.04
C LEU A 58 -4.13 -3.76 7.67
N LEU A 59 -3.75 -3.91 6.40
CA LEU A 59 -2.92 -5.03 5.93
C LEU A 59 -1.49 -4.94 6.46
N ASP A 60 -0.94 -3.73 6.48
CA ASP A 60 0.44 -3.44 6.87
C ASP A 60 0.57 -3.18 8.39
N ALA A 61 -0.51 -3.34 9.15
CA ALA A 61 -0.48 -3.14 10.60
C ALA A 61 0.48 -4.13 11.26
N ASP A 62 1.44 -3.58 12.01
CA ASP A 62 2.39 -4.39 12.77
C ASP A 62 1.64 -5.15 13.89
N PRO A 63 1.71 -6.48 13.92
CA PRO A 63 1.13 -7.28 14.99
C PRO A 63 1.64 -6.91 16.38
N ASP A 64 2.91 -6.48 16.51
CA ASP A 64 3.54 -6.11 17.78
C ASP A 64 2.99 -4.80 18.34
N GLU A 65 2.43 -3.93 17.51
CA GLU A 65 1.74 -2.71 17.94
C GLU A 65 0.27 -2.95 18.34
N GLY A 66 -0.19 -4.20 18.30
CA GLY A 66 -1.56 -4.61 18.58
C GLY A 66 -2.55 -4.26 17.47
N PRO A 67 -3.85 -4.56 17.66
CA PRO A 67 -4.88 -4.40 16.65
C PRO A 67 -5.05 -2.95 16.20
N MET A 68 -5.37 -2.76 14.91
CA MET A 68 -5.69 -1.44 14.37
C MET A 68 -6.95 -0.88 15.03
N THR A 69 -6.90 0.39 15.43
CA THR A 69 -8.05 1.13 15.98
C THR A 69 -8.38 2.33 15.11
N PRO A 70 -9.63 2.87 15.18
CA PRO A 70 -9.98 4.11 14.47
C PRO A 70 -9.04 5.28 14.80
N GLY A 71 -8.58 5.36 16.04
CA GLY A 71 -7.64 6.39 16.48
C GLY A 71 -6.24 6.24 15.86
N ARG A 72 -5.74 5.00 15.74
CA ARG A 72 -4.48 4.73 15.02
C ARG A 72 -4.61 5.06 13.55
N LEU A 73 -5.66 4.55 12.90
CA LEU A 73 -5.92 4.81 11.48
C LEU A 73 -6.01 6.31 11.17
N ARG A 74 -6.71 7.06 12.03
CA ARG A 74 -6.78 8.52 11.91
C ARG A 74 -5.41 9.19 11.88
N ARG A 75 -4.52 8.80 12.81
CA ARG A 75 -3.16 9.35 12.88
C ARG A 75 -2.31 8.94 11.69
N GLN A 76 -2.42 7.67 11.28
CA GLN A 76 -1.62 7.12 10.18
C GLN A 76 -1.96 7.76 8.83
N LEU A 77 -3.24 8.07 8.59
CA LEU A 77 -3.73 8.65 7.34
C LEU A 77 -3.90 10.17 7.39
N ASP A 78 -3.59 10.79 8.54
CA ASP A 78 -3.78 12.24 8.78
C ASP A 78 -5.19 12.73 8.44
N LEU A 79 -6.20 11.99 8.91
CA LEU A 79 -7.60 12.28 8.65
C LEU A 79 -8.28 12.97 9.83
N THR A 80 -9.35 13.71 9.56
CA THR A 80 -10.26 14.18 10.61
C THR A 80 -11.09 13.03 11.19
N SER A 81 -11.61 13.18 12.40
CA SER A 81 -12.48 12.17 13.03
C SER A 81 -13.70 11.85 12.17
N GLY A 82 -14.32 12.85 11.55
CA GLY A 82 -15.46 12.65 10.65
C GLY A 82 -15.09 11.88 9.40
N ALA A 83 -13.92 12.17 8.79
CA ALA A 83 -13.44 11.48 7.60
C ALA A 83 -13.16 9.99 7.87
N VAL A 84 -12.54 9.68 9.03
CA VAL A 84 -12.30 8.28 9.43
C VAL A 84 -13.62 7.55 9.68
N THR A 85 -14.57 8.17 10.38
CA THR A 85 -15.89 7.56 10.63
C THR A 85 -16.58 7.24 9.31
N ALA A 86 -16.66 8.19 8.39
CA ALA A 86 -17.29 8.00 7.08
C ALA A 86 -16.59 6.93 6.24
N CYS A 87 -15.25 6.88 6.25
CA CYS A 87 -14.46 5.86 5.59
C CYS A 87 -14.79 4.46 6.17
N LEU A 88 -14.72 4.31 7.48
CA LEU A 88 -14.99 3.04 8.15
C LEU A 88 -16.45 2.57 7.97
N ASP A 89 -17.42 3.48 7.93
CA ASP A 89 -18.83 3.15 7.68
C ASP A 89 -19.03 2.61 6.26
N ARG A 90 -18.36 3.20 5.26
CA ARG A 90 -18.40 2.68 3.88
C ARG A 90 -17.75 1.31 3.77
N LEU A 91 -16.56 1.15 4.38
CA LEU A 91 -15.82 -0.13 4.35
C LEU A 91 -16.59 -1.25 5.03
N GLU A 92 -17.24 -0.98 6.16
CA GLU A 92 -18.06 -1.95 6.88
C GLU A 92 -19.32 -2.29 6.11
N LYS A 93 -20.02 -1.28 5.56
CA LYS A 93 -21.20 -1.48 4.70
C LYS A 93 -20.87 -2.29 3.44
N ALA A 94 -19.69 -2.10 2.87
CA ALA A 94 -19.21 -2.86 1.71
C ALA A 94 -18.67 -4.26 2.08
N GLY A 95 -18.62 -4.62 3.36
CA GLY A 95 -18.14 -5.93 3.83
C GLY A 95 -16.63 -6.11 3.77
N HIS A 96 -15.87 -5.01 3.70
CA HIS A 96 -14.40 -5.09 3.69
C HIS A 96 -13.81 -5.21 5.07
N ILE A 97 -14.43 -4.62 6.07
CA ILE A 97 -13.98 -4.66 7.46
C ILE A 97 -15.14 -4.97 8.40
N ARG A 98 -14.79 -5.35 9.62
CA ARG A 98 -15.70 -5.36 10.76
C ARG A 98 -15.10 -4.64 11.95
N ARG A 99 -15.95 -4.06 12.78
CA ARG A 99 -15.59 -3.43 14.04
C ARG A 99 -15.91 -4.38 15.19
N VAL A 100 -14.91 -4.66 16.03
CA VAL A 100 -15.06 -5.52 17.20
C VAL A 100 -14.66 -4.76 18.45
N ARG A 101 -15.50 -4.77 19.47
CA ARG A 101 -15.14 -4.18 20.77
C ARG A 101 -14.11 -5.10 21.45
N ALA A 102 -13.09 -4.49 22.05
CA ALA A 102 -12.12 -5.26 22.83
C ALA A 102 -12.80 -5.92 24.03
N GLU A 103 -12.32 -7.10 24.43
CA GLU A 103 -12.88 -7.86 25.53
C GLU A 103 -12.55 -7.23 26.89
N ASP A 104 -11.37 -6.66 27.02
CA ASP A 104 -10.79 -6.04 28.21
C ASP A 104 -11.26 -4.58 28.42
N ASP A 105 -11.48 -3.84 27.33
CA ASP A 105 -12.06 -2.48 27.39
C ASP A 105 -13.06 -2.25 26.26
N ARG A 106 -14.34 -2.29 26.56
CA ARG A 106 -15.45 -2.08 25.60
C ARG A 106 -15.48 -0.68 24.96
N ARG A 107 -14.66 0.26 25.43
CA ARG A 107 -14.50 1.58 24.79
C ARG A 107 -13.58 1.51 23.60
N VAL A 108 -12.70 0.50 23.56
CA VAL A 108 -11.76 0.27 22.46
C VAL A 108 -12.47 -0.53 21.36
N VAL A 109 -12.34 -0.07 20.14
CA VAL A 109 -12.81 -0.75 18.93
C VAL A 109 -11.61 -1.17 18.12
N HIS A 110 -11.55 -2.45 17.78
CA HIS A 110 -10.58 -3.02 16.86
C HIS A 110 -11.16 -3.14 15.47
N LEU A 111 -10.35 -2.85 14.47
CA LEU A 111 -10.70 -2.96 13.06
C LEU A 111 -10.10 -4.24 12.50
N HIS A 112 -10.93 -5.08 11.92
CA HIS A 112 -10.51 -6.32 11.30
C HIS A 112 -10.86 -6.28 9.81
N TYR A 113 -9.89 -6.65 8.98
CA TYR A 113 -10.12 -6.83 7.56
C TYR A 113 -10.82 -8.18 7.34
N GLU A 114 -11.94 -8.20 6.64
CA GLU A 114 -12.71 -9.41 6.39
C GLU A 114 -12.00 -10.35 5.40
N GLU A 115 -12.01 -11.65 5.68
CA GLU A 115 -11.27 -12.63 4.88
C GLU A 115 -11.82 -12.76 3.45
N ALA A 116 -13.13 -12.64 3.28
CA ALA A 116 -13.75 -12.61 1.96
C ALA A 116 -13.23 -11.43 1.11
N ALA A 117 -13.11 -10.24 1.72
CA ALA A 117 -12.59 -9.06 1.05
C ALA A 117 -11.09 -9.18 0.75
N LYS A 118 -10.31 -9.79 1.65
CA LYS A 118 -8.90 -10.12 1.38
C LYS A 118 -8.75 -11.06 0.18
N SER A 119 -9.65 -12.03 0.04
CA SER A 119 -9.64 -12.95 -1.10
C SER A 119 -9.90 -12.22 -2.42
N ILE A 120 -10.89 -11.33 -2.47
CA ILE A 120 -11.17 -10.48 -3.64
C ILE A 120 -9.96 -9.61 -3.99
N ALA A 121 -9.37 -8.95 -3.00
CA ALA A 121 -8.17 -8.14 -3.22
C ALA A 121 -6.99 -8.99 -3.73
N ARG A 122 -6.74 -10.16 -3.14
CA ARG A 122 -5.69 -11.09 -3.58
C ARG A 122 -5.87 -11.51 -5.03
N ASP A 123 -7.09 -11.84 -5.45
CA ASP A 123 -7.37 -12.24 -6.82
C ASP A 123 -7.18 -11.09 -7.80
N TYR A 124 -7.61 -9.89 -7.44
CA TYR A 124 -7.43 -8.70 -8.26
C TYR A 124 -5.95 -8.33 -8.44
N PHE A 125 -5.16 -8.36 -7.36
CA PHE A 125 -3.73 -8.01 -7.39
C PHE A 125 -2.81 -9.16 -7.81
N ARG A 126 -3.35 -10.34 -8.15
CA ARG A 126 -2.56 -11.49 -8.63
C ARG A 126 -1.69 -11.18 -9.86
N PRO A 127 -2.15 -10.41 -10.88
CA PRO A 127 -1.30 -10.02 -12.01
C PRO A 127 -0.10 -9.19 -11.57
N LEU A 128 -0.28 -8.26 -10.62
CA LEU A 128 0.81 -7.46 -10.05
C LEU A 128 1.83 -8.35 -9.33
N ALA A 129 1.35 -9.30 -8.51
CA ALA A 129 2.22 -10.25 -7.83
C ALA A 129 3.03 -11.11 -8.81
N ARG A 130 2.42 -11.57 -9.91
CA ARG A 130 3.12 -12.31 -10.97
C ARG A 130 4.17 -11.44 -11.68
N GLY A 131 3.85 -10.19 -12.00
CA GLY A 131 4.80 -9.25 -12.60
C GLY A 131 5.99 -8.97 -11.69
N THR A 132 5.73 -8.80 -10.39
CA THR A 132 6.78 -8.62 -9.37
C THR A 132 7.68 -9.87 -9.29
N GLU A 133 7.09 -11.06 -9.29
CA GLU A 133 7.86 -12.32 -9.25
C GLU A 133 8.69 -12.50 -10.52
N ALA A 134 8.15 -12.20 -11.69
CA ALA A 134 8.88 -12.24 -12.95
C ALA A 134 10.09 -11.28 -12.95
N ALA A 135 9.90 -10.06 -12.41
CA ALA A 135 10.99 -9.11 -12.26
C ALA A 135 12.06 -9.63 -11.29
N ARG A 136 11.67 -10.19 -10.13
CA ARG A 136 12.58 -10.77 -9.15
C ARG A 136 13.42 -11.91 -9.71
N ALA A 137 12.85 -12.73 -10.57
CA ALA A 137 13.54 -13.89 -11.18
C ALA A 137 14.78 -13.50 -12.00
N GLY A 138 14.88 -12.23 -12.43
CA GLY A 138 16.05 -11.69 -13.12
C GLY A 138 17.24 -11.31 -12.23
N PHE A 139 17.10 -11.43 -10.90
CA PHE A 139 18.10 -10.99 -9.93
C PHE A 139 18.56 -12.12 -9.03
N ARG A 140 19.82 -12.08 -8.63
CA ARG A 140 20.37 -13.00 -7.62
C ARG A 140 19.89 -12.62 -6.21
N PRO A 141 19.87 -13.57 -5.25
CA PRO A 141 19.43 -13.28 -3.87
C PRO A 141 20.21 -12.15 -3.20
N ASP A 142 21.52 -12.03 -3.44
CA ASP A 142 22.35 -10.96 -2.89
C ASP A 142 21.99 -9.58 -3.46
N GLU A 143 21.64 -9.50 -4.73
CA GLU A 143 21.13 -8.27 -5.37
C GLU A 143 19.77 -7.88 -4.81
N LEU A 144 18.87 -8.84 -4.62
CA LEU A 144 17.56 -8.60 -4.00
C LEU A 144 17.67 -8.12 -2.55
N MET A 145 18.66 -8.60 -1.80
CA MET A 145 18.92 -8.08 -0.44
C MET A 145 19.33 -6.62 -0.46
N VAL A 146 20.12 -6.18 -1.45
CA VAL A 146 20.49 -4.75 -1.61
C VAL A 146 19.25 -3.92 -1.93
N VAL A 147 18.40 -4.38 -2.86
CA VAL A 147 17.14 -3.70 -3.20
C VAL A 147 16.22 -3.62 -2.01
N ALA A 148 16.05 -4.71 -1.26
CA ALA A 148 15.19 -4.72 -0.06
C ALA A 148 15.71 -3.72 0.99
N ARG A 149 17.01 -3.70 1.27
CA ARG A 149 17.61 -2.73 2.18
C ARG A 149 17.37 -1.29 1.73
N PHE A 150 17.63 -0.97 0.46
CA PHE A 150 17.38 0.36 -0.08
C PHE A 150 15.92 0.81 0.10
N LEU A 151 14.96 -0.07 -0.22
CA LEU A 151 13.54 0.25 -0.08
C LEU A 151 13.14 0.41 1.40
N THR A 152 13.73 -0.37 2.31
CA THR A 152 13.48 -0.25 3.75
C THR A 152 14.00 1.08 4.29
N GLU A 153 15.23 1.45 3.95
CA GLU A 153 15.84 2.72 4.34
C GLU A 153 15.04 3.90 3.78
N LEU A 154 14.68 3.86 2.49
CA LEU A 154 13.86 4.91 1.86
C LEU A 154 12.50 5.07 2.54
N ASN A 155 11.82 3.98 2.86
CA ASN A 155 10.54 4.03 3.57
C ASN A 155 10.69 4.66 4.98
N GLY A 156 11.80 4.39 5.67
CA GLY A 156 12.14 5.03 6.95
C GLY A 156 12.30 6.54 6.82
N GLU A 157 13.05 7.00 5.83
CA GLU A 157 13.23 8.44 5.55
C GLU A 157 11.89 9.13 5.21
N LEU A 158 11.06 8.50 4.38
CA LEU A 158 9.74 9.04 4.03
C LEU A 158 8.80 9.11 5.25
N ALA A 159 8.89 8.15 6.17
CA ALA A 159 8.12 8.17 7.42
C ALA A 159 8.57 9.34 8.32
N THR A 160 9.87 9.59 8.41
CA THR A 160 10.44 10.72 9.17
C THR A 160 9.98 12.07 8.59
N LEU A 161 10.06 12.26 7.28
CA LEU A 161 9.59 13.48 6.61
C LEU A 161 8.10 13.76 6.89
N ARG A 162 7.29 12.72 6.97
CA ARG A 162 5.87 12.86 7.32
C ARG A 162 5.66 13.31 8.76
N SER A 163 6.50 12.83 9.69
CA SER A 163 6.42 13.17 11.11
C SER A 163 6.86 14.61 11.39
N ASP A 164 7.82 15.11 10.63
CA ASP A 164 8.42 16.45 10.77
C ASP A 164 7.61 17.55 10.07
N SER A 165 6.64 17.17 9.23
CA SER A 165 5.77 18.14 8.57
C SER A 165 4.86 18.81 9.60
N PRO A 166 4.90 20.16 9.76
CA PRO A 166 4.05 20.86 10.71
C PRO A 166 2.58 20.62 10.34
N ARG A 167 1.81 20.11 11.30
CA ARG A 167 0.37 19.95 11.17
C ARG A 167 -0.26 21.31 10.94
N ARG A 168 -0.82 21.56 9.77
CA ARG A 168 -1.61 22.75 9.44
C ARG A 168 -2.99 22.67 10.04
#